data_ac55e37c827b259bf6ebeb415cda0bfc
#
_entry.id   ac55e37c827b259bf6ebeb415cda0bfc
#
_cell.length_a   1.000
_cell.length_b   1.000
_cell.length_c   1.000
_cell.angle_alpha   90.00
_cell.angle_beta   90.00
_cell.angle_gamma   90.00
#
_symmetry.space_group_name_H-M   'P 1'
#
loop_
_entity.id
_entity.type
_entity.pdbx_description
1 polymer ?
#
loop_
_entity_poly.entity_id
_entity_poly.type
_entity_poly.pdbx_seq_one_letter_code
_entity_poly.pdbx_strand_id
1 'polypeptide(L)'
;MIQVRDKPTFLRRLYPNTKLWMCFGLTITVVLLANTWYSMVVLVLGVVFIFREKYYLEFKVVGGTILLMAFTMFLINGTLNPVNDFTKDALFVIPVPFLPFKFYREGLLYALTYFQRIAPLMAVLFLLFRTMNMTDLGISMNRGGLPYRASFIFITTFQILPQLSKEMQQIMDAQKARGLETEGNLWTRFKSFIPVMVPVVANSIMKVQMQAIALETKGFNSPAKKTIYRDLEIRGIDHVLKWLSIAASAAAIVYRLLVIFVIR
;
A
#
# COMPACT_ATOMS: atom_id res chain seq x y z
N MET A 1 15.23 4.11 -5.31
CA MET A 1 14.93 5.14 -4.29
C MET A 1 13.76 5.98 -4.76
N ILE A 2 12.60 5.90 -4.09
CA ILE A 2 11.39 6.62 -4.50
C ILE A 2 11.56 8.07 -4.06
N GLN A 3 12.02 8.94 -4.97
CA GLN A 3 12.04 10.38 -4.72
C GLN A 3 10.60 10.87 -4.59
N VAL A 4 10.22 11.22 -3.39
CA VAL A 4 8.94 11.87 -3.11
C VAL A 4 9.00 13.27 -3.69
N ARG A 5 8.36 13.48 -4.81
CA ARG A 5 8.30 14.76 -5.52
C ARG A 5 7.62 15.81 -4.63
N ASP A 6 8.35 16.88 -4.28
CA ASP A 6 7.98 17.88 -3.25
C ASP A 6 6.84 18.86 -3.60
N LYS A 7 5.98 18.54 -4.56
CA LYS A 7 4.84 19.43 -4.86
C LYS A 7 3.67 19.17 -3.92
N PRO A 8 3.15 20.19 -3.24
CA PRO A 8 2.02 20.06 -2.32
C PRO A 8 0.74 19.83 -3.11
N THR A 9 0.37 18.58 -3.32
CA THR A 9 -0.88 18.17 -3.96
C THR A 9 -2.01 18.06 -2.94
N PHE A 10 -3.27 18.08 -3.40
CA PHE A 10 -4.45 18.08 -2.51
C PHE A 10 -4.45 16.91 -1.54
N LEU A 11 -4.28 15.69 -2.04
CA LEU A 11 -4.27 14.48 -1.21
C LEU A 11 -3.10 14.46 -0.21
N ARG A 12 -1.97 15.05 -0.57
CA ARG A 12 -0.79 15.09 0.29
C ARG A 12 -0.98 16.04 1.49
N ARG A 13 -1.80 17.09 1.33
CA ARG A 13 -2.12 18.06 2.39
C ARG A 13 -3.13 17.54 3.41
N LEU A 14 -3.86 16.47 3.09
CA LEU A 14 -4.82 15.88 4.02
C LEU A 14 -4.13 15.26 5.23
N TYR A 15 -4.80 15.36 6.38
CA TYR A 15 -4.32 14.77 7.62
C TYR A 15 -4.15 13.25 7.51
N PRO A 16 -3.02 12.65 7.97
CA PRO A 16 -2.72 11.24 7.74
C PRO A 16 -3.81 10.29 8.24
N ASN A 17 -4.37 10.54 9.42
CA ASN A 17 -5.45 9.72 9.97
C ASN A 17 -6.72 9.76 9.10
N THR A 18 -7.03 10.90 8.49
CA THR A 18 -8.15 11.04 7.55
C THR A 18 -7.95 10.18 6.32
N LYS A 19 -6.74 10.14 5.76
CA LYS A 19 -6.39 9.27 4.62
C LYS A 19 -6.60 7.80 4.96
N LEU A 20 -6.20 7.38 6.17
CA LEU A 20 -6.43 6.00 6.64
C LEU A 20 -7.92 5.69 6.69
N TRP A 21 -8.72 6.54 7.35
CA TRP A 21 -10.16 6.33 7.43
C TRP A 21 -10.85 6.32 6.07
N MET A 22 -10.41 7.19 5.14
CA MET A 22 -10.91 7.16 3.75
C MET A 22 -10.55 5.86 3.03
N CYS A 23 -9.32 5.40 3.17
CA CYS A 23 -8.88 4.15 2.57
C CYS A 23 -9.66 2.95 3.13
N PHE A 24 -9.75 2.82 4.46
CA PHE A 24 -10.51 1.76 5.11
C PHE A 24 -12.00 1.85 4.76
N GLY A 25 -12.57 3.06 4.76
CA GLY A 25 -13.96 3.29 4.42
C GLY A 25 -14.29 2.88 2.99
N LEU A 26 -13.50 3.30 2.02
CA LEU A 26 -13.68 2.91 0.62
C LEU A 26 -13.47 1.40 0.42
N THR A 27 -12.49 0.81 1.11
CA THR A 27 -12.26 -0.64 1.06
C THR A 27 -13.46 -1.42 1.57
N ILE A 28 -13.97 -1.06 2.75
CA ILE A 28 -15.13 -1.72 3.37
C ILE A 28 -16.37 -1.58 2.49
N THR A 29 -16.64 -0.38 1.97
CA THR A 29 -17.82 -0.13 1.14
C THR A 29 -17.76 -0.89 -0.20
N VAL A 30 -16.61 -0.92 -0.87
CA VAL A 30 -16.43 -1.68 -2.12
C VAL A 30 -16.63 -3.17 -1.91
N VAL A 31 -16.10 -3.72 -0.82
CA VAL A 31 -16.21 -5.17 -0.52
C VAL A 31 -17.64 -5.55 -0.13
N LEU A 32 -18.30 -4.77 0.75
CA LEU A 32 -19.59 -5.12 1.32
C LEU A 32 -20.77 -4.86 0.39
N LEU A 33 -20.78 -3.73 -0.31
CA LEU A 33 -21.90 -3.39 -1.20
C LEU A 33 -21.96 -4.30 -2.42
N ALA A 34 -20.79 -4.81 -2.87
CA ALA A 34 -20.67 -5.71 -4.00
C ALA A 34 -21.41 -5.21 -5.28
N ASN A 35 -21.60 -3.89 -5.39
CA ASN A 35 -22.30 -3.26 -6.49
C ASN A 35 -21.31 -2.85 -7.58
N THR A 36 -21.53 -3.35 -8.79
CA THR A 36 -20.73 -3.10 -9.98
C THR A 36 -20.55 -1.61 -10.29
N TRP A 37 -21.65 -0.85 -10.25
CA TRP A 37 -21.62 0.59 -10.56
C TRP A 37 -20.82 1.39 -9.54
N TYR A 38 -20.99 1.08 -8.25
CA TYR A 38 -20.26 1.74 -7.18
C TYR A 38 -18.74 1.48 -7.29
N SER A 39 -18.35 0.22 -7.51
CA SER A 39 -16.96 -0.16 -7.68
C SER A 39 -16.30 0.52 -8.87
N MET A 40 -17.07 0.67 -9.98
CA MET A 40 -16.61 1.38 -11.17
C MET A 40 -16.39 2.87 -10.92
N VAL A 41 -17.29 3.52 -10.19
CA VAL A 41 -17.15 4.93 -9.79
C VAL A 41 -15.90 5.12 -8.92
N VAL A 42 -15.67 4.25 -7.93
CA VAL A 42 -14.48 4.32 -7.07
C VAL A 42 -13.20 4.11 -7.88
N LEU A 43 -13.18 3.19 -8.84
CA LEU A 43 -12.05 2.97 -9.75
C LEU A 43 -11.76 4.22 -10.58
N VAL A 44 -12.78 4.78 -11.23
CA VAL A 44 -12.63 5.98 -12.07
C VAL A 44 -12.12 7.15 -11.23
N LEU A 45 -12.68 7.39 -10.05
CA LEU A 45 -12.21 8.42 -9.13
C LEU A 45 -10.75 8.17 -8.71
N GLY A 46 -10.38 6.94 -8.37
CA GLY A 46 -9.00 6.57 -8.05
C GLY A 46 -8.04 6.90 -9.18
N VAL A 47 -8.37 6.51 -10.41
CA VAL A 47 -7.57 6.78 -11.61
C VAL A 47 -7.49 8.29 -11.88
N VAL A 48 -8.60 9.03 -11.81
CA VAL A 48 -8.62 10.49 -11.97
C VAL A 48 -7.69 11.18 -10.97
N PHE A 49 -7.71 10.75 -9.70
CA PHE A 49 -6.80 11.30 -8.69
C PHE A 49 -5.34 10.96 -8.98
N ILE A 50 -5.02 9.76 -9.48
CA ILE A 50 -3.65 9.37 -9.87
C ILE A 50 -3.13 10.30 -10.98
N PHE A 51 -3.95 10.58 -12.00
CA PHE A 51 -3.57 11.50 -13.07
C PHE A 51 -3.46 12.95 -12.59
N ARG A 52 -4.38 13.43 -11.76
CA ARG A 52 -4.36 14.77 -11.19
C ARG A 52 -3.12 15.02 -10.32
N GLU A 53 -2.70 14.04 -9.55
CA GLU A 53 -1.53 14.08 -8.69
C GLU A 53 -0.21 13.84 -9.46
N LYS A 54 -0.27 13.62 -10.78
CA LYS A 54 0.87 13.36 -11.68
C LYS A 54 1.71 12.13 -11.30
N TYR A 55 1.08 11.11 -10.70
CA TYR A 55 1.73 9.83 -10.38
C TYR A 55 1.66 8.82 -11.53
N TYR A 56 1.38 9.26 -12.75
CA TYR A 56 1.17 8.37 -13.91
C TYR A 56 2.40 7.52 -14.26
N LEU A 57 3.63 8.03 -14.06
CA LEU A 57 4.86 7.28 -14.34
C LEU A 57 5.02 6.09 -13.39
N GLU A 58 4.67 6.28 -12.13
CA GLU A 58 4.77 5.25 -11.10
C GLU A 58 3.57 4.30 -11.15
N PHE A 59 2.44 4.81 -11.58
CA PHE A 59 1.24 4.02 -11.83
C PHE A 59 1.41 3.04 -12.99
N LYS A 60 2.35 3.25 -13.93
CA LYS A 60 2.64 2.28 -15.00
C LYS A 60 2.92 0.88 -14.46
N VAL A 61 3.66 0.75 -13.37
CA VAL A 61 3.97 -0.54 -12.76
C VAL A 61 2.71 -1.15 -12.13
N VAL A 62 1.99 -0.39 -11.32
CA VAL A 62 0.75 -0.87 -10.67
C VAL A 62 -0.35 -1.09 -11.71
N GLY A 63 -0.49 -0.20 -12.68
CA GLY A 63 -1.41 -0.35 -13.80
C GLY A 63 -1.11 -1.60 -14.63
N GLY A 64 0.18 -1.87 -14.89
CA GLY A 64 0.62 -3.11 -15.54
C GLY A 64 0.23 -4.36 -14.73
N THR A 65 0.38 -4.30 -13.40
CA THR A 65 -0.05 -5.40 -12.52
C THR A 65 -1.57 -5.58 -12.54
N ILE A 66 -2.35 -4.49 -12.54
CA ILE A 66 -3.81 -4.53 -12.66
C ILE A 66 -4.22 -5.13 -14.01
N LEU A 67 -3.56 -4.74 -15.10
CA LEU A 67 -3.83 -5.28 -16.43
C LEU A 67 -3.45 -6.76 -16.53
N LEU A 68 -2.31 -7.16 -15.98
CA LEU A 68 -1.90 -8.56 -15.94
C LEU A 68 -2.90 -9.40 -15.13
N MET A 69 -3.34 -8.88 -13.99
CA MET A 69 -4.36 -9.51 -13.15
C MET A 69 -5.70 -9.61 -13.89
N ALA A 70 -6.11 -8.54 -14.59
CA ALA A 70 -7.31 -8.58 -15.44
C ALA A 70 -7.18 -9.70 -16.47
N PHE A 71 -6.07 -9.73 -17.22
CA PHE A 71 -5.82 -10.73 -18.24
C PHE A 71 -5.87 -12.16 -17.68
N THR A 72 -5.17 -12.43 -16.58
CA THR A 72 -5.19 -13.76 -15.96
C THR A 72 -6.57 -14.13 -15.41
N MET A 73 -7.30 -13.19 -14.81
CA MET A 73 -8.66 -13.43 -14.33
C MET A 73 -9.63 -13.75 -15.46
N PHE A 74 -9.60 -12.97 -16.55
CA PHE A 74 -10.46 -13.21 -17.69
C PHE A 74 -10.11 -14.52 -18.39
N LEU A 75 -8.82 -14.86 -18.51
CA LEU A 75 -8.38 -16.09 -19.12
C LEU A 75 -8.80 -17.31 -18.28
N ILE A 76 -8.48 -17.32 -17.01
CA ILE A 76 -8.77 -18.50 -16.14
C ILE A 76 -10.27 -18.66 -15.92
N ASN A 77 -10.98 -17.61 -15.53
CA ASN A 77 -12.40 -17.72 -15.25
C ASN A 77 -13.23 -17.89 -16.52
N GLY A 78 -12.83 -17.25 -17.62
CA GLY A 78 -13.51 -17.42 -18.90
C GLY A 78 -13.45 -18.86 -19.43
N THR A 79 -12.38 -19.60 -19.11
CA THR A 79 -12.16 -20.95 -19.68
C THR A 79 -12.42 -22.09 -18.70
N LEU A 80 -11.96 -21.97 -17.44
CA LEU A 80 -11.85 -23.08 -16.48
C LEU A 80 -12.78 -22.97 -15.28
N ASN A 81 -13.55 -21.88 -15.15
CA ASN A 81 -14.39 -21.68 -13.97
C ASN A 81 -15.54 -22.73 -13.92
N PRO A 82 -15.78 -23.37 -12.77
CA PRO A 82 -16.90 -24.30 -12.59
C PRO A 82 -18.30 -23.69 -12.81
N VAL A 83 -18.40 -22.35 -12.79
CA VAL A 83 -19.63 -21.60 -13.10
C VAL A 83 -19.98 -21.67 -14.59
N ASN A 84 -19.01 -22.03 -15.44
CA ASN A 84 -19.21 -22.13 -16.88
C ASN A 84 -20.14 -23.31 -17.20
N ASP A 85 -21.14 -23.05 -17.99
CA ASP A 85 -22.00 -24.09 -18.55
C ASP A 85 -21.34 -24.66 -19.82
N PHE A 86 -20.59 -25.75 -19.64
CA PHE A 86 -19.84 -26.40 -20.72
C PHE A 86 -20.73 -27.08 -21.76
N THR A 87 -22.04 -27.12 -21.53
CA THR A 87 -23.02 -27.68 -22.48
C THR A 87 -23.48 -26.67 -23.52
N LYS A 88 -23.26 -25.37 -23.24
CA LYS A 88 -23.57 -24.28 -24.18
C LYS A 88 -22.43 -23.98 -25.12
N ASP A 89 -22.76 -23.37 -26.27
CA ASP A 89 -21.77 -22.92 -27.22
C ASP A 89 -20.86 -21.83 -26.61
N ALA A 90 -19.56 -21.97 -26.83
CA ALA A 90 -18.58 -20.98 -26.39
C ALA A 90 -18.79 -19.67 -27.17
N LEU A 91 -18.76 -18.53 -26.48
CA LEU A 91 -18.86 -17.21 -27.09
C LEU A 91 -17.72 -16.92 -28.08
N PHE A 92 -16.54 -17.40 -27.72
CA PHE A 92 -15.33 -17.19 -28.49
C PHE A 92 -14.35 -18.35 -28.27
N VAL A 93 -13.74 -18.84 -29.35
CA VAL A 93 -12.73 -19.91 -29.30
C VAL A 93 -11.44 -19.39 -29.90
N ILE A 94 -10.35 -19.38 -29.09
CA ILE A 94 -9.02 -19.08 -29.60
C ILE A 94 -8.37 -20.43 -29.96
N PRO A 95 -8.17 -20.70 -31.26
CA PRO A 95 -7.51 -21.95 -31.69
C PRO A 95 -6.00 -21.85 -31.44
N VAL A 96 -5.56 -22.37 -30.30
CA VAL A 96 -4.13 -22.57 -30.04
C VAL A 96 -3.79 -24.03 -30.37
N PRO A 97 -2.65 -24.34 -31.04
CA PRO A 97 -2.35 -25.68 -31.54
C PRO A 97 -2.42 -26.82 -30.53
N PHE A 98 -2.24 -26.55 -29.23
CA PHE A 98 -2.24 -27.56 -28.18
C PHE A 98 -3.48 -27.53 -27.24
N LEU A 99 -4.16 -26.37 -27.11
CA LEU A 99 -5.35 -26.23 -26.25
C LEU A 99 -6.27 -25.15 -26.85
N PRO A 100 -7.47 -25.52 -27.35
CA PRO A 100 -8.47 -24.55 -27.76
C PRO A 100 -9.07 -23.89 -26.50
N PHE A 101 -8.75 -22.61 -26.27
CA PHE A 101 -9.36 -21.85 -25.20
C PHE A 101 -10.79 -21.47 -25.59
N LYS A 102 -11.75 -22.07 -24.92
CA LYS A 102 -13.17 -21.78 -25.09
C LYS A 102 -13.62 -20.80 -24.00
N PHE A 103 -14.07 -19.62 -24.41
CA PHE A 103 -14.57 -18.61 -23.46
C PHE A 103 -16.06 -18.66 -23.34
N TYR A 104 -16.55 -18.79 -22.11
CA TYR A 104 -17.96 -18.85 -21.75
C TYR A 104 -18.44 -17.53 -21.16
N ARG A 105 -19.66 -17.15 -21.45
CA ARG A 105 -20.25 -15.89 -21.00
C ARG A 105 -20.31 -15.78 -19.48
N GLU A 106 -20.69 -16.86 -18.82
CA GLU A 106 -20.84 -16.94 -17.36
C GLU A 106 -19.50 -16.67 -16.65
N GLY A 107 -18.42 -17.29 -17.10
CA GLY A 107 -17.08 -17.09 -16.57
C GLY A 107 -16.52 -15.69 -16.82
N LEU A 108 -16.82 -15.10 -17.98
CA LEU A 108 -16.42 -13.72 -18.26
C LEU A 108 -17.14 -12.71 -17.37
N LEU A 109 -18.43 -12.89 -17.15
CA LEU A 109 -19.22 -12.04 -16.22
C LEU A 109 -18.72 -12.21 -14.78
N TYR A 110 -18.39 -13.44 -14.38
CA TYR A 110 -17.79 -13.73 -13.10
C TYR A 110 -16.44 -13.01 -12.94
N ALA A 111 -15.55 -13.15 -13.91
CA ALA A 111 -14.26 -12.46 -13.93
C ALA A 111 -14.41 -10.93 -13.84
N LEU A 112 -15.36 -10.36 -14.60
CA LEU A 112 -15.65 -8.93 -14.55
C LEU A 112 -16.10 -8.48 -13.16
N THR A 113 -16.98 -9.23 -12.52
CA THR A 113 -17.49 -8.92 -11.18
C THR A 113 -16.36 -8.91 -10.15
N TYR A 114 -15.43 -9.86 -10.19
CA TYR A 114 -14.30 -9.90 -9.25
C TYR A 114 -13.23 -8.85 -9.59
N PHE A 115 -12.95 -8.64 -10.87
CA PHE A 115 -12.03 -7.58 -11.29
C PHE A 115 -12.48 -6.21 -10.81
N GLN A 116 -13.76 -5.89 -10.95
CA GLN A 116 -14.34 -4.62 -10.49
C GLN A 116 -14.26 -4.43 -8.97
N ARG A 117 -14.13 -5.49 -8.19
CA ARG A 117 -13.92 -5.39 -6.73
C ARG A 117 -12.46 -5.14 -6.38
N ILE A 118 -11.53 -5.79 -7.07
CA ILE A 118 -10.11 -5.78 -6.69
C ILE A 118 -9.39 -4.56 -7.31
N ALA A 119 -9.70 -4.20 -8.54
CA ALA A 119 -9.04 -3.08 -9.21
C ALA A 119 -9.16 -1.73 -8.48
N PRO A 120 -10.35 -1.30 -7.97
CA PRO A 120 -10.45 -0.06 -7.20
C PRO A 120 -9.69 -0.13 -5.88
N LEU A 121 -9.62 -1.30 -5.22
CA LEU A 121 -8.84 -1.45 -3.99
C LEU A 121 -7.35 -1.22 -4.24
N MET A 122 -6.82 -1.77 -5.33
CA MET A 122 -5.42 -1.53 -5.71
C MET A 122 -5.15 -0.05 -6.00
N ALA A 123 -6.07 0.64 -6.70
CA ALA A 123 -5.95 2.07 -6.98
C ALA A 123 -5.97 2.92 -5.70
N VAL A 124 -6.89 2.63 -4.78
CA VAL A 124 -7.01 3.34 -3.49
C VAL A 124 -5.79 3.11 -2.60
N LEU A 125 -5.32 1.85 -2.49
CA LEU A 125 -4.13 1.52 -1.72
C LEU A 125 -2.87 2.18 -2.32
N PHE A 126 -2.73 2.18 -3.64
CA PHE A 126 -1.63 2.88 -4.31
C PHE A 126 -1.60 4.36 -3.96
N LEU A 127 -2.75 5.04 -4.05
CA LEU A 127 -2.87 6.45 -3.67
C LEU A 127 -2.52 6.69 -2.20
N LEU A 128 -2.99 5.81 -1.30
CA LEU A 128 -2.66 5.90 0.13
C LEU A 128 -1.15 5.85 0.35
N PHE A 129 -0.49 4.78 -0.12
CA PHE A 129 0.94 4.60 0.09
C PHE A 129 1.77 5.70 -0.55
N ARG A 130 1.31 6.24 -1.66
CA ARG A 130 2.04 7.28 -2.39
C ARG A 130 1.90 8.67 -1.80
N THR A 131 0.75 8.96 -1.19
CA THR A 131 0.47 10.27 -0.59
C THR A 131 0.77 10.33 0.90
N MET A 132 1.03 9.18 1.55
CA MET A 132 1.26 9.10 2.98
C MET A 132 2.75 9.29 3.32
N ASN A 133 3.02 10.19 4.26
CA ASN A 133 4.33 10.31 4.88
C ASN A 133 4.32 9.56 6.22
N MET A 134 5.23 8.59 6.39
CA MET A 134 5.28 7.73 7.58
C MET A 134 5.59 8.52 8.85
N THR A 135 6.38 9.61 8.75
CA THR A 135 6.63 10.49 9.90
C THR A 135 5.35 11.19 10.36
N ASP A 136 4.58 11.74 9.41
CA ASP A 136 3.33 12.43 9.72
C ASP A 136 2.26 11.45 10.25
N LEU A 137 2.29 10.21 9.76
CA LEU A 137 1.45 9.13 10.29
C LEU A 137 1.78 8.86 11.77
N GLY A 138 3.05 8.68 12.12
CA GLY A 138 3.47 8.46 13.51
C GLY A 138 3.04 9.60 14.45
N ILE A 139 3.14 10.85 13.99
CA ILE A 139 2.66 12.01 14.74
C ILE A 139 1.14 11.97 14.91
N SER A 140 0.40 11.63 13.85
CA SER A 140 -1.06 11.54 13.93
C SER A 140 -1.55 10.41 14.84
N MET A 141 -0.82 9.30 14.88
CA MET A 141 -1.10 8.20 15.81
C MET A 141 -0.90 8.61 17.26
N ASN A 142 0.14 9.39 17.57
CA ASN A 142 0.35 9.93 18.92
C ASN A 142 -0.81 10.85 19.34
N ARG A 143 -1.26 11.74 18.46
CA ARG A 143 -2.45 12.57 18.71
C ARG A 143 -3.73 11.74 18.86
N GLY A 144 -3.78 10.56 18.24
CA GLY A 144 -4.88 9.60 18.34
C GLY A 144 -4.89 8.76 19.62
N GLY A 145 -3.93 8.97 20.54
CA GLY A 145 -3.86 8.28 21.83
C GLY A 145 -2.75 7.24 21.95
N LEU A 146 -1.94 7.04 20.92
CA LEU A 146 -0.78 6.14 21.03
C LEU A 146 0.27 6.75 21.98
N PRO A 147 0.87 5.97 22.91
CA PRO A 147 1.91 6.47 23.80
C PRO A 147 3.08 7.10 23.01
N TYR A 148 3.62 8.20 23.53
CA TYR A 148 4.72 8.93 22.88
C TYR A 148 5.91 8.04 22.53
N ARG A 149 6.26 7.10 23.43
CA ARG A 149 7.37 6.15 23.21
C ARG A 149 7.11 5.27 21.97
N ALA A 150 5.90 4.75 21.81
CA ALA A 150 5.53 3.91 20.66
C ALA A 150 5.54 4.70 19.34
N SER A 151 5.00 5.92 19.35
CA SER A 151 5.04 6.81 18.19
C SER A 151 6.47 7.20 17.81
N PHE A 152 7.34 7.43 18.81
CA PHE A 152 8.75 7.71 18.57
C PHE A 152 9.46 6.53 17.90
N ILE A 153 9.26 5.31 18.43
CA ILE A 153 9.85 4.09 17.83
C ILE A 153 9.39 3.95 16.38
N PHE A 154 8.09 4.12 16.12
CA PHE A 154 7.53 4.05 14.78
C PHE A 154 8.19 5.06 13.82
N ILE A 155 8.24 6.33 14.19
CA ILE A 155 8.83 7.40 13.39
C ILE A 155 10.32 7.12 13.12
N THR A 156 11.07 6.78 14.17
CA THR A 156 12.51 6.53 14.10
C THR A 156 12.83 5.35 13.21
N THR A 157 12.06 4.27 13.28
CA THR A 157 12.22 3.09 12.41
C THR A 157 12.14 3.49 10.95
N PHE A 158 11.11 4.25 10.54
CA PHE A 158 10.97 4.67 9.15
C PHE A 158 12.01 5.71 8.70
N GLN A 159 12.59 6.46 9.62
CA GLN A 159 13.71 7.37 9.33
C GLN A 159 15.04 6.64 9.17
N ILE A 160 15.28 5.59 9.96
CA ILE A 160 16.52 4.82 9.93
C ILE A 160 16.61 3.94 8.66
N LEU A 161 15.50 3.39 8.16
CA LEU A 161 15.50 2.49 7.00
C LEU A 161 16.24 3.04 5.76
N PRO A 162 15.96 4.27 5.28
CA PRO A 162 16.69 4.83 4.14
C PRO A 162 18.17 5.10 4.45
N GLN A 163 18.48 5.45 5.69
CA GLN A 163 19.84 5.69 6.14
C GLN A 163 20.64 4.40 6.17
N LEU A 164 20.07 3.33 6.73
CA LEU A 164 20.67 1.99 6.76
C LEU A 164 20.94 1.46 5.34
N SER A 165 20.02 1.69 4.40
CA SER A 165 20.21 1.30 3.00
C SER A 165 21.39 2.03 2.35
N LYS A 166 21.60 3.30 2.65
CA LYS A 166 22.75 4.07 2.16
C LYS A 166 24.06 3.56 2.76
N GLU A 167 24.08 3.29 4.06
CA GLU A 167 25.27 2.76 4.75
C GLU A 167 25.63 1.38 4.24
N MET A 168 24.65 0.51 4.04
CA MET A 168 24.88 -0.81 3.47
C MET A 168 25.49 -0.70 2.07
N GLN A 169 25.04 0.26 1.24
CA GLN A 169 25.63 0.50 -0.07
C GLN A 169 27.09 0.99 0.04
N GLN A 170 27.39 1.93 0.93
CA GLN A 170 28.75 2.43 1.15
C GLN A 170 29.70 1.33 1.64
N ILE A 171 29.24 0.48 2.58
CA ILE A 171 30.01 -0.66 3.08
C ILE A 171 30.23 -1.67 1.95
N MET A 172 29.21 -1.95 1.13
CA MET A 172 29.32 -2.83 -0.02
C MET A 172 30.38 -2.32 -1.00
N ASP A 173 30.35 -1.04 -1.34
CA ASP A 173 31.30 -0.43 -2.27
C ASP A 173 32.74 -0.48 -1.69
N ALA A 174 32.90 -0.24 -0.39
CA ALA A 174 34.18 -0.39 0.28
C ALA A 174 34.70 -1.85 0.30
N GLN A 175 33.81 -2.83 0.47
CA GLN A 175 34.19 -4.25 0.42
C GLN A 175 34.52 -4.70 -1.00
N LYS A 176 33.82 -4.18 -2.02
CA LYS A 176 34.19 -4.40 -3.44
C LYS A 176 35.60 -3.89 -3.74
N ALA A 177 35.94 -2.69 -3.23
CA ALA A 177 37.29 -2.14 -3.39
C ALA A 177 38.39 -2.99 -2.70
N ARG A 178 38.02 -3.82 -1.71
CA ARG A 178 38.90 -4.80 -1.05
C ARG A 178 38.92 -6.17 -1.76
N GLY A 179 38.27 -6.27 -2.94
CA GLY A 179 38.26 -7.50 -3.73
C GLY A 179 37.11 -8.45 -3.43
N LEU A 180 36.04 -7.98 -2.70
CA LEU A 180 34.88 -8.80 -2.48
C LEU A 180 34.11 -9.00 -3.79
N GLU A 181 34.01 -10.23 -4.25
CA GLU A 181 33.21 -10.61 -5.42
C GLU A 181 31.73 -10.61 -5.05
N THR A 182 30.95 -9.67 -5.63
CA THR A 182 29.51 -9.55 -5.43
C THR A 182 28.71 -9.97 -6.65
N GLU A 183 29.40 -10.23 -7.77
CA GLU A 183 28.82 -10.65 -9.05
C GLU A 183 29.17 -12.11 -9.30
N GLY A 184 28.21 -12.91 -9.74
CA GLY A 184 28.41 -14.32 -9.98
C GLY A 184 27.21 -15.16 -9.60
N ASN A 185 27.44 -16.46 -9.31
CA ASN A 185 26.39 -17.41 -8.94
C ASN A 185 25.69 -17.00 -7.63
N LEU A 186 24.46 -17.48 -7.42
CA LEU A 186 23.66 -17.20 -6.21
C LEU A 186 24.42 -17.52 -4.92
N TRP A 187 25.22 -18.58 -4.92
CA TRP A 187 26.05 -18.96 -3.78
C TRP A 187 27.15 -17.94 -3.48
N THR A 188 27.83 -17.41 -4.51
CA THR A 188 28.85 -16.36 -4.36
C THR A 188 28.22 -15.08 -3.78
N ARG A 189 27.04 -14.69 -4.26
CA ARG A 189 26.29 -13.55 -3.73
C ARG A 189 25.88 -13.74 -2.27
N PHE A 190 25.46 -14.94 -1.89
CA PHE A 190 25.11 -15.24 -0.51
C PHE A 190 26.34 -15.20 0.41
N LYS A 191 27.47 -15.76 -0.05
CA LYS A 191 28.74 -15.73 0.70
C LYS A 191 29.28 -14.32 0.86
N SER A 192 29.12 -13.45 -0.14
CA SER A 192 29.54 -12.04 -0.09
C SER A 192 28.67 -11.18 0.81
N PHE A 193 27.45 -11.63 1.15
CA PHE A 193 26.56 -10.92 2.05
C PHE A 193 27.08 -10.86 3.49
N ILE A 194 27.73 -11.91 3.98
CA ILE A 194 28.23 -11.98 5.35
C ILE A 194 29.29 -10.90 5.67
N PRO A 195 30.35 -10.70 4.84
CA PRO A 195 31.33 -9.64 5.05
C PRO A 195 30.78 -8.23 5.00
N VAL A 196 29.63 -8.02 4.36
CA VAL A 196 28.91 -6.74 4.32
C VAL A 196 28.05 -6.57 5.58
N MET A 197 27.37 -7.63 6.02
CA MET A 197 26.43 -7.56 7.16
C MET A 197 27.14 -7.33 8.49
N VAL A 198 28.32 -7.94 8.72
CA VAL A 198 29.05 -7.77 9.98
C VAL A 198 29.36 -6.30 10.29
N PRO A 199 29.99 -5.52 9.38
CA PRO A 199 30.20 -4.09 9.60
C PRO A 199 28.89 -3.28 9.73
N VAL A 200 27.86 -3.62 8.96
CA VAL A 200 26.54 -2.94 9.05
C VAL A 200 25.95 -3.09 10.45
N VAL A 201 25.93 -4.32 10.98
CA VAL A 201 25.40 -4.59 12.33
C VAL A 201 26.24 -3.90 13.40
N ALA A 202 27.58 -3.98 13.32
CA ALA A 202 28.47 -3.32 14.28
C ALA A 202 28.26 -1.80 14.32
N ASN A 203 28.22 -1.14 13.17
CA ASN A 203 27.95 0.29 13.06
C ASN A 203 26.55 0.65 13.56
N SER A 204 25.54 -0.19 13.29
CA SER A 204 24.18 0.02 13.76
C SER A 204 24.10 -0.02 15.28
N ILE A 205 24.78 -0.97 15.94
CA ILE A 205 24.85 -1.07 17.40
C ILE A 205 25.49 0.18 18.00
N MET A 206 26.61 0.63 17.46
CA MET A 206 27.29 1.86 17.92
C MET A 206 26.40 3.09 17.78
N LYS A 207 25.67 3.21 16.65
CA LYS A 207 24.70 4.31 16.44
C LYS A 207 23.57 4.29 17.44
N VAL A 208 23.00 3.11 17.71
CA VAL A 208 21.91 2.98 18.70
C VAL A 208 22.38 3.38 20.08
N GLN A 209 23.61 3.00 20.48
CA GLN A 209 24.21 3.43 21.75
C GLN A 209 24.36 4.95 21.83
N MET A 210 24.91 5.58 20.79
CA MET A 210 25.06 7.04 20.74
C MET A 210 23.69 7.74 20.74
N GLN A 211 22.71 7.19 20.03
CA GLN A 211 21.35 7.71 20.04
C GLN A 211 20.67 7.59 21.40
N ALA A 212 20.89 6.45 22.11
CA ALA A 212 20.36 6.26 23.46
C ALA A 212 20.93 7.29 24.44
N ILE A 213 22.26 7.51 24.44
CA ILE A 213 22.92 8.52 25.26
C ILE A 213 22.37 9.92 24.93
N ALA A 214 22.24 10.28 23.66
CA ALA A 214 21.69 11.56 23.25
C ALA A 214 20.21 11.77 23.68
N LEU A 215 19.41 10.71 23.68
CA LEU A 215 18.03 10.75 24.15
C LEU A 215 17.95 10.91 25.68
N GLU A 216 18.80 10.21 26.42
CA GLU A 216 18.88 10.33 27.87
C GLU A 216 19.31 11.74 28.31
N THR A 217 20.36 12.28 27.70
CA THR A 217 20.85 13.65 27.99
C THR A 217 19.80 14.72 27.67
N LYS A 218 18.94 14.48 26.61
CA LYS A 218 17.81 15.36 26.29
C LYS A 218 16.57 15.12 27.15
N GLY A 219 16.63 14.26 28.17
CA GLY A 219 15.53 14.00 29.09
C GLY A 219 14.35 13.26 28.45
N PHE A 220 14.60 12.37 27.47
CA PHE A 220 13.54 11.59 26.84
C PHE A 220 12.72 10.77 27.85
N ASN A 221 13.35 10.26 28.90
CA ASN A 221 12.69 9.48 29.96
C ASN A 221 12.06 10.35 31.08
N SER A 222 12.20 11.68 31.02
CA SER A 222 11.62 12.56 32.06
C SER A 222 10.08 12.44 32.07
N PRO A 223 9.41 12.61 33.23
CA PRO A 223 7.95 12.58 33.34
C PRO A 223 7.26 13.78 32.70
N ALA A 224 8.01 14.81 32.29
CA ALA A 224 7.47 16.02 31.67
C ALA A 224 6.67 15.71 30.39
N LYS A 225 5.56 16.42 30.20
CA LYS A 225 4.73 16.30 29.00
C LYS A 225 5.56 16.68 27.76
N LYS A 226 5.65 15.76 26.81
CA LYS A 226 6.38 15.96 25.55
C LYS A 226 5.54 16.79 24.59
N THR A 227 6.15 17.79 23.97
CA THR A 227 5.53 18.60 22.92
C THR A 227 5.99 18.13 21.55
N ILE A 228 5.08 18.16 20.59
CA ILE A 228 5.37 17.82 19.20
C ILE A 228 5.72 19.10 18.47
N TYR A 229 6.97 19.22 18.02
CA TYR A 229 7.47 20.41 17.30
C TYR A 229 6.82 20.60 15.94
N ARG A 230 6.58 19.48 15.21
CA ARG A 230 5.95 19.53 13.89
C ARG A 230 4.44 19.54 14.02
N ASP A 231 3.85 20.68 13.77
CA ASP A 231 2.39 20.81 13.74
C ASP A 231 1.82 20.33 12.42
N LEU A 232 0.88 19.39 12.53
CA LEU A 232 0.05 18.96 11.42
C LEU A 232 -1.28 19.72 11.51
N GLU A 233 -1.52 20.60 10.54
CA GLU A 233 -2.76 21.35 10.45
C GLU A 233 -3.93 20.39 10.12
N ILE A 234 -4.92 20.36 11.00
CA ILE A 234 -6.17 19.66 10.75
C ILE A 234 -7.13 20.68 10.13
N ARG A 235 -7.54 20.43 8.90
CA ARG A 235 -8.48 21.29 8.18
C ARG A 235 -9.90 20.82 8.40
N GLY A 236 -10.88 21.74 8.28
CA GLY A 236 -12.30 21.38 8.37
C GLY A 236 -12.69 20.26 7.40
N ILE A 237 -12.09 20.24 6.22
CA ILE A 237 -12.28 19.18 5.21
C ILE A 237 -11.87 17.80 5.73
N ASP A 238 -10.83 17.71 6.57
CA ASP A 238 -10.37 16.45 7.15
C ASP A 238 -11.44 15.83 8.07
N HIS A 239 -12.09 16.65 8.88
CA HIS A 239 -13.18 16.18 9.73
C HIS A 239 -14.38 15.68 8.90
N VAL A 240 -14.78 16.44 7.88
CA VAL A 240 -15.89 16.05 7.00
C VAL A 240 -15.60 14.75 6.29
N LEU A 241 -14.43 14.61 5.67
CA LEU A 241 -14.02 13.39 4.93
C LEU A 241 -13.92 12.18 5.86
N LYS A 242 -13.37 12.36 7.07
CA LYS A 242 -13.29 11.30 8.07
C LYS A 242 -14.67 10.79 8.46
N TRP A 243 -15.58 11.68 8.87
CA TRP A 243 -16.91 11.30 9.30
C TRP A 243 -17.75 10.72 8.17
N LEU A 244 -17.61 11.26 6.97
CA LEU A 244 -18.27 10.74 5.77
C LEU A 244 -17.80 9.31 5.45
N SER A 245 -16.51 9.02 5.56
CA SER A 245 -15.99 7.67 5.33
C SER A 245 -16.45 6.68 6.40
N ILE A 246 -16.52 7.10 7.67
CA ILE A 246 -17.03 6.28 8.77
C ILE A 246 -18.52 6.01 8.59
N ALA A 247 -19.31 7.04 8.29
CA ALA A 247 -20.75 6.91 8.07
C ALA A 247 -21.07 6.00 6.86
N ALA A 248 -20.33 6.14 5.75
CA ALA A 248 -20.47 5.28 4.58
C ALA A 248 -20.14 3.81 4.91
N SER A 249 -19.08 3.58 5.68
CA SER A 249 -18.71 2.22 6.13
C SER A 249 -19.79 1.60 7.03
N ALA A 250 -20.29 2.36 8.02
CA ALA A 250 -21.36 1.92 8.91
C ALA A 250 -22.65 1.60 8.13
N ALA A 251 -23.03 2.47 7.18
CA ALA A 251 -24.19 2.26 6.33
C ALA A 251 -24.04 0.99 5.47
N ALA A 252 -22.85 0.74 4.89
CA ALA A 252 -22.58 -0.46 4.11
C ALA A 252 -22.66 -1.74 4.96
N ILE A 253 -22.16 -1.70 6.21
CA ILE A 253 -22.25 -2.82 7.14
C ILE A 253 -23.72 -3.11 7.49
N VAL A 254 -24.48 -2.08 7.86
CA VAL A 254 -25.91 -2.22 8.20
C VAL A 254 -26.70 -2.76 7.00
N TYR A 255 -26.48 -2.18 5.82
CA TYR A 255 -27.11 -2.66 4.59
C TYR A 255 -26.82 -4.14 4.34
N ARG A 256 -25.58 -4.57 4.49
CA ARG A 256 -25.20 -5.98 4.27
C ARG A 256 -25.82 -6.91 5.30
N LEU A 257 -25.90 -6.50 6.57
CA LEU A 257 -26.56 -7.26 7.63
C LEU A 257 -28.07 -7.39 7.33
N LEU A 258 -28.73 -6.31 6.95
CA LEU A 258 -30.16 -6.33 6.58
C LEU A 258 -30.41 -7.29 5.40
N VAL A 259 -29.56 -7.24 4.37
CA VAL A 259 -29.67 -8.15 3.22
C VAL A 259 -29.53 -9.61 3.65
N ILE A 260 -28.61 -9.92 4.56
CA ILE A 260 -28.42 -11.30 5.09
C ILE A 260 -29.63 -11.73 5.92
N PHE A 261 -30.20 -10.83 6.75
CA PHE A 261 -31.36 -11.14 7.59
C PHE A 261 -32.68 -11.27 6.80
N VAL A 262 -32.82 -10.50 5.71
CA VAL A 262 -34.05 -10.48 4.89
C VAL A 262 -34.07 -11.62 3.85
N ILE A 263 -32.90 -12.08 3.39
CA ILE A 263 -32.79 -13.17 2.40
C ILE A 263 -32.76 -14.56 3.07
N ARG A 264 -32.68 -14.62 4.40
CA ARG A 264 -32.80 -15.84 5.17
C ARG A 264 -34.25 -16.05 5.62
#